data_fb4163d20aede7c3b01ac382e137c57f
#
_entry.id   fb4163d20aede7c3b01ac382e137c57f
#
_cell.length_a   1.000
_cell.length_b   1.000
_cell.length_c   1.000
_cell.angle_alpha   90.00
_cell.angle_beta   90.00
_cell.angle_gamma   90.00
#
_symmetry.space_group_name_H-M   'P 1'
#
loop_
_entity.id
_entity.type
_entity.pdbx_description
1 polymer ?
#
loop_
_entity_poly.entity_id
_entity_poly.type
_entity_poly.pdbx_seq_one_letter_code
_entity_poly.pdbx_strand_id
1 'polypeptide(L)'
;MKRAALSAGALLLLSGFNPAAAQCALPYQLANSQLGDATKVMANFKALVRCFAPGGATNSIEYKAPGTGLGGVGPLANGQLVIGATGGAAQAKTLTAGANIAIASGAGSITISRTGLYSQIMSATPTSATTGLTNWLNQGTAVVSDSAVGVCIDSPTGGLSVNTVGRYGAAPTAPYKITALIAATRSSTSYNSVGIGWYDGTNKLHMLSYITNNGGVPYFAVVKNNSPTSVNGSDVISAINAFSQPVWMQIADDGTNVSFAFSQDGTNFVTLFSVAKASGFLGASGYGNLIFFVDPRASRTLGTVMSWTQS
;
A
#
# COMPACT_ATOMS: atom_id res chain seq x y z
N MET A 1 -19.61 -64.78 -68.38
CA MET A 1 -20.64 -63.72 -68.28
C MET A 1 -20.73 -63.28 -66.87
N LYS A 2 -20.33 -62.08 -66.60
CA LYS A 2 -20.91 -61.09 -65.64
C LYS A 2 -19.89 -59.99 -65.41
N ARG A 3 -20.27 -58.89 -65.89
CA ARG A 3 -19.51 -57.63 -65.78
C ARG A 3 -19.53 -57.15 -64.32
N ALA A 4 -18.38 -56.82 -63.76
CA ALA A 4 -18.26 -56.11 -62.50
C ALA A 4 -18.19 -54.64 -62.82
N ALA A 5 -19.08 -53.86 -62.22
CA ALA A 5 -19.15 -52.40 -62.33
C ALA A 5 -18.01 -51.79 -61.53
N LEU A 6 -17.25 -50.93 -62.15
CA LEU A 6 -16.34 -50.01 -61.46
C LEU A 6 -17.20 -48.98 -60.68
N SER A 7 -17.12 -49.00 -59.37
CA SER A 7 -17.61 -47.93 -58.53
C SER A 7 -16.66 -46.75 -58.63
N ALA A 8 -17.22 -45.62 -58.93
CA ALA A 8 -16.54 -44.33 -58.97
C ALA A 8 -15.93 -44.00 -57.59
N GLY A 9 -14.61 -44.01 -57.53
CA GLY A 9 -13.88 -43.51 -56.37
C GLY A 9 -14.16 -42.04 -56.17
N ALA A 10 -14.54 -41.71 -54.94
CA ALA A 10 -14.74 -40.34 -54.51
C ALA A 10 -13.44 -39.56 -54.67
N LEU A 11 -13.48 -38.60 -55.57
CA LEU A 11 -12.47 -37.56 -55.69
C LEU A 11 -12.57 -36.69 -54.43
N LEU A 12 -11.70 -36.96 -53.45
CA LEU A 12 -11.58 -36.10 -52.29
C LEU A 12 -11.00 -34.79 -52.75
N LEU A 13 -11.88 -33.80 -52.97
CA LEU A 13 -11.51 -32.41 -53.15
C LEU A 13 -10.79 -31.95 -51.91
N LEU A 14 -9.46 -31.92 -51.95
CA LEU A 14 -8.67 -31.06 -51.07
C LEU A 14 -8.96 -29.60 -51.44
N SER A 15 -10.18 -29.15 -51.11
CA SER A 15 -10.54 -27.76 -51.12
C SER A 15 -10.05 -27.19 -49.82
N GLY A 16 -9.05 -26.29 -49.89
CA GLY A 16 -8.95 -25.34 -48.85
C GLY A 16 -7.61 -25.12 -48.20
N PHE A 17 -6.50 -25.30 -48.87
CA PHE A 17 -5.39 -24.39 -48.63
C PHE A 17 -5.50 -23.27 -49.66
N ASN A 18 -6.36 -22.27 -49.37
CA ASN A 18 -6.13 -20.99 -49.94
C ASN A 18 -4.77 -20.55 -49.45
N PRO A 19 -3.74 -20.45 -50.27
CA PRO A 19 -2.59 -19.67 -49.92
C PRO A 19 -3.15 -18.29 -49.56
N ALA A 20 -2.82 -17.78 -48.39
CA ALA A 20 -3.19 -16.44 -48.01
C ALA A 20 -2.87 -15.53 -49.20
N ALA A 21 -3.93 -15.11 -49.91
CA ALA A 21 -3.75 -14.29 -51.09
C ALA A 21 -2.92 -13.11 -50.67
N ALA A 22 -1.83 -12.88 -51.37
CA ALA A 22 -0.99 -11.72 -51.06
C ALA A 22 -1.90 -10.47 -51.12
N GLN A 23 -2.18 -9.90 -49.95
CA GLN A 23 -3.18 -8.85 -49.84
C GLN A 23 -2.83 -7.58 -50.63
N CYS A 24 -1.61 -7.57 -51.17
CA CYS A 24 -1.10 -6.49 -52.01
C CYS A 24 -0.84 -6.90 -53.44
N ALA A 25 -1.63 -7.82 -53.96
CA ALA A 25 -1.54 -8.15 -55.37
C ALA A 25 -1.88 -6.91 -56.23
N LEU A 26 -0.93 -6.48 -56.99
CA LEU A 26 -1.15 -5.38 -57.94
C LEU A 26 -2.00 -5.90 -59.06
N PRO A 27 -3.12 -5.24 -59.44
CA PRO A 27 -4.03 -5.70 -60.49
C PRO A 27 -3.42 -5.67 -61.88
N TYR A 28 -2.32 -4.94 -62.10
CA TYR A 28 -1.66 -4.83 -63.40
C TYR A 28 -0.16 -5.00 -63.26
N GLN A 29 0.42 -5.83 -64.12
CA GLN A 29 1.86 -5.90 -64.33
C GLN A 29 2.26 -4.81 -65.35
N LEU A 30 3.21 -3.97 -64.96
CA LEU A 30 3.78 -2.97 -65.79
C LEU A 30 5.12 -3.49 -66.35
N ALA A 31 5.20 -3.69 -67.67
CA ALA A 31 6.42 -4.16 -68.31
C ALA A 31 7.22 -2.94 -68.82
N ASN A 32 8.57 -3.11 -68.80
CA ASN A 32 9.47 -2.15 -69.47
C ASN A 32 9.13 -2.04 -70.96
N SER A 33 9.25 -0.85 -71.47
CA SER A 33 8.97 -0.50 -72.86
C SER A 33 7.49 -0.41 -73.32
N GLN A 34 6.55 -0.52 -72.41
CA GLN A 34 5.17 -0.14 -72.66
C GLN A 34 4.92 1.32 -72.30
N LEU A 35 4.21 2.07 -73.14
CA LEU A 35 3.71 3.40 -72.76
C LEU A 35 2.87 3.26 -71.52
N GLY A 36 3.25 3.94 -70.43
CA GLY A 36 2.58 3.86 -69.13
C GLY A 36 1.10 4.26 -69.26
N ASP A 37 0.23 3.31 -69.14
CA ASP A 37 -1.20 3.58 -68.99
C ASP A 37 -1.47 4.15 -67.62
N ALA A 38 -1.74 5.42 -67.57
CA ALA A 38 -2.01 6.11 -66.28
C ALA A 38 -3.14 5.46 -65.48
N THR A 39 -4.11 4.87 -66.15
CA THR A 39 -5.21 4.17 -65.48
C THR A 39 -4.72 2.91 -64.71
N LYS A 40 -3.79 2.15 -65.32
CA LYS A 40 -3.21 0.96 -64.72
C LYS A 40 -2.28 1.35 -63.56
N VAL A 41 -1.49 2.38 -63.73
CA VAL A 41 -0.62 2.90 -62.66
C VAL A 41 -1.48 3.36 -61.47
N MET A 42 -2.50 4.13 -61.72
CA MET A 42 -3.42 4.58 -60.67
C MET A 42 -4.20 3.44 -59.99
N ALA A 43 -4.57 2.40 -60.74
CA ALA A 43 -5.20 1.22 -60.17
C ALA A 43 -4.23 0.45 -59.23
N ASN A 44 -2.96 0.34 -59.60
CA ASN A 44 -1.92 -0.22 -58.74
C ASN A 44 -1.69 0.60 -57.48
N PHE A 45 -1.60 1.92 -57.59
CA PHE A 45 -1.52 2.81 -56.41
C PHE A 45 -2.71 2.67 -55.47
N LYS A 46 -3.95 2.63 -56.03
CA LYS A 46 -5.15 2.41 -55.23
C LYS A 46 -5.15 1.05 -54.53
N ALA A 47 -4.66 0.02 -55.19
CA ALA A 47 -4.48 -1.32 -54.57
C ALA A 47 -3.48 -1.27 -53.43
N LEU A 48 -2.34 -0.59 -53.62
CA LEU A 48 -1.32 -0.40 -52.56
C LEU A 48 -1.87 0.36 -51.35
N VAL A 49 -2.57 1.49 -51.60
CA VAL A 49 -3.18 2.28 -50.51
C VAL A 49 -4.17 1.46 -49.71
N ARG A 50 -4.96 0.60 -50.36
CA ARG A 50 -5.88 -0.31 -49.65
C ARG A 50 -5.17 -1.39 -48.83
N CYS A 51 -3.98 -1.81 -49.26
CA CYS A 51 -3.15 -2.78 -48.50
C CYS A 51 -2.69 -2.21 -47.18
N PHE A 52 -2.37 -0.93 -47.13
CA PHE A 52 -1.90 -0.22 -45.96
C PHE A 52 -3.03 0.53 -45.25
N ALA A 53 -4.30 0.31 -45.66
CA ALA A 53 -5.41 0.87 -44.93
C ALA A 53 -5.41 0.39 -43.47
N PRO A 54 -5.59 1.32 -42.52
CA PRO A 54 -5.67 0.95 -41.12
C PRO A 54 -6.71 -0.15 -40.87
N GLY A 55 -6.33 -1.17 -40.11
CA GLY A 55 -7.22 -2.26 -39.71
C GLY A 55 -7.83 -1.96 -38.37
N GLY A 56 -9.15 -1.79 -38.29
CA GLY A 56 -9.84 -1.57 -37.05
C GLY A 56 -10.60 -0.24 -36.98
N ALA A 57 -11.20 0.03 -35.82
CA ALA A 57 -11.96 1.25 -35.58
C ALA A 57 -11.03 2.44 -35.30
N THR A 58 -11.56 3.65 -35.37
CA THR A 58 -10.84 4.86 -34.93
C THR A 58 -10.31 4.68 -33.49
N ASN A 59 -9.08 5.10 -33.27
CA ASN A 59 -8.36 4.93 -31.99
C ASN A 59 -7.97 3.48 -31.64
N SER A 60 -7.95 2.56 -32.60
CA SER A 60 -7.37 1.23 -32.43
C SER A 60 -5.84 1.27 -32.43
N ILE A 61 -5.22 0.32 -31.76
CA ILE A 61 -3.79 0.04 -31.86
C ILE A 61 -3.61 -0.95 -33.02
N GLU A 62 -2.80 -0.60 -34.01
CA GLU A 62 -2.56 -1.46 -35.16
C GLU A 62 -1.44 -2.44 -34.92
N TYR A 63 -1.56 -3.64 -35.50
CA TYR A 63 -0.54 -4.66 -35.48
C TYR A 63 -0.48 -5.36 -36.83
N LYS A 64 0.63 -6.05 -37.11
CA LYS A 64 0.76 -6.88 -38.31
C LYS A 64 -0.12 -8.12 -38.15
N ALA A 65 -1.20 -8.18 -38.91
CA ALA A 65 -2.06 -9.36 -38.94
C ALA A 65 -1.42 -10.50 -39.74
N PRO A 66 -1.87 -11.75 -39.58
CA PRO A 66 -1.47 -12.84 -40.45
C PRO A 66 -1.78 -12.48 -41.92
N GLY A 67 -0.81 -12.70 -42.80
CA GLY A 67 -0.85 -12.23 -44.20
C GLY A 67 -0.11 -10.88 -44.32
N THR A 68 -0.59 -9.99 -45.19
CA THR A 68 0.07 -8.71 -45.54
C THR A 68 -0.67 -7.48 -45.03
N GLY A 69 -1.77 -7.65 -44.31
CA GLY A 69 -2.59 -6.54 -43.84
C GLY A 69 -2.26 -6.07 -42.44
N LEU A 70 -2.83 -4.93 -42.08
CA LEU A 70 -2.83 -4.41 -40.72
C LEU A 70 -4.12 -4.86 -40.02
N GLY A 71 -4.00 -5.36 -38.81
CA GLY A 71 -5.10 -5.62 -37.90
C GLY A 71 -5.18 -4.54 -36.84
N GLY A 72 -6.35 -4.31 -36.25
CA GLY A 72 -6.53 -3.36 -35.17
C GLY A 72 -7.04 -4.03 -33.90
N VAL A 73 -6.55 -3.55 -32.74
CA VAL A 73 -7.08 -3.90 -31.42
C VAL A 73 -7.63 -2.62 -30.81
N GLY A 74 -8.87 -2.66 -30.38
CA GLY A 74 -9.50 -1.51 -29.75
C GLY A 74 -10.66 -0.94 -30.55
N PRO A 75 -11.14 0.24 -30.14
CA PRO A 75 -10.57 1.14 -29.14
C PRO A 75 -10.52 0.52 -27.75
N LEU A 76 -9.44 0.82 -27.02
CA LEU A 76 -9.27 0.28 -25.67
C LEU A 76 -10.14 1.04 -24.68
N ALA A 77 -10.86 0.31 -23.82
CA ALA A 77 -11.53 0.89 -22.66
C ALA A 77 -10.53 1.18 -21.52
N ASN A 78 -10.95 2.00 -20.55
CA ASN A 78 -10.12 2.30 -19.38
C ASN A 78 -9.67 1.00 -18.69
N GLY A 79 -8.36 0.91 -18.40
CA GLY A 79 -7.77 -0.25 -17.75
C GLY A 79 -7.48 -1.45 -18.66
N GLN A 80 -7.73 -1.33 -19.96
CA GLN A 80 -7.33 -2.37 -20.91
C GLN A 80 -5.90 -2.16 -21.42
N LEU A 81 -5.23 -3.28 -21.65
CA LEU A 81 -3.92 -3.39 -22.26
C LEU A 81 -4.02 -4.28 -23.49
N VAL A 82 -3.11 -4.08 -24.44
CA VAL A 82 -2.94 -5.02 -25.56
C VAL A 82 -2.03 -6.14 -25.08
N ILE A 83 -2.55 -7.36 -25.10
CA ILE A 83 -1.84 -8.56 -24.64
C ILE A 83 -1.67 -9.51 -25.82
N GLY A 84 -0.44 -10.05 -25.99
CA GLY A 84 -0.15 -11.08 -26.95
C GLY A 84 -0.87 -12.39 -26.62
N ALA A 85 -1.34 -13.09 -27.63
CA ALA A 85 -1.90 -14.43 -27.51
C ALA A 85 -1.05 -15.41 -28.34
N THR A 86 -0.59 -16.51 -27.72
CA THR A 86 0.21 -17.52 -28.42
C THR A 86 -0.59 -18.13 -29.58
N GLY A 87 -0.09 -18.01 -30.78
CA GLY A 87 -0.75 -18.51 -31.99
C GLY A 87 -1.97 -17.71 -32.44
N GLY A 88 -2.23 -16.53 -31.85
CA GLY A 88 -3.37 -15.68 -32.15
C GLY A 88 -3.02 -14.21 -32.33
N ALA A 89 -4.03 -13.42 -32.72
CA ALA A 89 -3.92 -11.97 -32.78
C ALA A 89 -3.81 -11.36 -31.39
N ALA A 90 -3.15 -10.22 -31.27
CA ALA A 90 -3.14 -9.41 -30.07
C ALA A 90 -4.57 -9.06 -29.62
N GLN A 91 -4.84 -9.01 -28.33
CA GLN A 91 -6.17 -8.83 -27.77
C GLN A 91 -6.20 -7.70 -26.73
N ALA A 92 -7.30 -6.96 -26.69
CA ALA A 92 -7.59 -6.05 -25.59
C ALA A 92 -8.05 -6.87 -24.36
N LYS A 93 -7.33 -6.78 -23.27
CA LYS A 93 -7.65 -7.47 -22.00
C LYS A 93 -7.42 -6.53 -20.84
N THR A 94 -8.15 -6.76 -19.76
CA THR A 94 -7.93 -6.11 -18.46
C THR A 94 -6.97 -6.97 -17.62
N LEU A 95 -6.22 -6.30 -16.73
CA LEU A 95 -5.44 -7.00 -15.73
C LEU A 95 -6.39 -7.68 -14.73
N THR A 96 -6.11 -8.93 -14.39
CA THR A 96 -6.82 -9.64 -13.33
C THR A 96 -6.02 -9.53 -12.04
N ALA A 97 -6.66 -9.04 -10.99
CA ALA A 97 -6.04 -8.96 -9.68
C ALA A 97 -5.81 -10.37 -9.11
N GLY A 98 -4.58 -10.66 -8.69
CA GLY A 98 -4.27 -11.82 -7.87
C GLY A 98 -4.65 -11.59 -6.40
N ALA A 99 -4.40 -12.59 -5.54
CA ALA A 99 -4.62 -12.44 -4.11
C ALA A 99 -3.86 -11.24 -3.55
N ASN A 100 -4.52 -10.44 -2.71
CA ASN A 100 -3.95 -9.25 -2.07
C ASN A 100 -3.50 -8.13 -3.02
N ILE A 101 -4.04 -8.09 -4.22
CA ILE A 101 -3.82 -6.99 -5.18
C ILE A 101 -5.18 -6.36 -5.52
N ALA A 102 -5.26 -5.04 -5.50
CA ALA A 102 -6.34 -4.27 -6.08
C ALA A 102 -5.85 -3.56 -7.34
N ILE A 103 -6.69 -3.54 -8.36
CA ILE A 103 -6.43 -2.82 -9.60
C ILE A 103 -7.59 -1.86 -9.80
N ALA A 104 -7.28 -0.57 -9.86
CA ALA A 104 -8.23 0.48 -10.19
C ALA A 104 -7.90 1.07 -11.56
N SER A 105 -8.90 1.16 -12.42
CA SER A 105 -8.76 1.66 -13.79
C SER A 105 -9.42 3.04 -13.90
N GLY A 106 -8.70 4.00 -14.43
CA GLY A 106 -9.17 5.36 -14.74
C GLY A 106 -8.88 5.73 -16.18
N ALA A 107 -9.32 6.93 -16.60
CA ALA A 107 -8.99 7.47 -17.91
C ALA A 107 -7.47 7.69 -18.02
N GLY A 108 -6.82 6.91 -18.87
CA GLY A 108 -5.38 6.99 -19.09
C GLY A 108 -4.52 6.50 -17.91
N SER A 109 -5.09 5.80 -16.94
CA SER A 109 -4.35 5.30 -15.78
C SER A 109 -4.79 3.91 -15.35
N ILE A 110 -3.83 3.14 -14.82
CA ILE A 110 -4.06 1.90 -14.08
C ILE A 110 -3.28 2.01 -12.79
N THR A 111 -3.97 1.93 -11.66
CA THR A 111 -3.35 1.93 -10.34
C THR A 111 -3.38 0.52 -9.79
N ILE A 112 -2.22 -0.02 -9.44
CA ILE A 112 -2.08 -1.32 -8.80
C ILE A 112 -1.68 -1.07 -7.35
N SER A 113 -2.49 -1.57 -6.42
CA SER A 113 -2.25 -1.45 -4.98
C SER A 113 -2.29 -2.81 -4.30
N ARG A 114 -1.64 -2.91 -3.16
CA ARG A 114 -1.70 -4.11 -2.32
C ARG A 114 -2.91 -4.04 -1.41
N THR A 115 -3.69 -5.12 -1.31
CA THR A 115 -4.88 -5.25 -0.43
C THR A 115 -4.70 -6.33 0.65
N GLY A 116 -3.52 -6.54 1.14
CA GLY A 116 -3.29 -7.49 2.25
C GLY A 116 -3.56 -6.85 3.61
N LEU A 117 -3.69 -7.69 4.64
CA LEU A 117 -3.95 -7.29 6.04
C LEU A 117 -3.06 -6.12 6.48
N TYR A 118 -1.78 -6.16 6.12
CA TYR A 118 -0.83 -5.11 6.45
C TYR A 118 -1.00 -3.82 5.63
N SER A 119 -1.56 -3.86 4.43
CA SER A 119 -1.75 -2.65 3.62
C SER A 119 -2.98 -1.83 4.00
N GLN A 120 -3.95 -2.44 4.67
CA GLN A 120 -5.10 -1.73 5.26
C GLN A 120 -4.73 -1.07 6.59
N ILE A 121 -3.72 -1.59 7.27
CA ILE A 121 -3.32 -1.19 8.61
C ILE A 121 -2.08 -0.28 8.56
N MET A 122 -1.15 -0.55 7.64
CA MET A 122 0.01 0.31 7.44
C MET A 122 -0.34 1.44 6.46
N SER A 123 -0.44 2.64 6.99
CA SER A 123 -0.49 3.89 6.21
C SER A 123 0.81 4.05 5.39
N ALA A 124 0.86 5.07 4.54
CA ALA A 124 2.15 5.57 4.05
C ALA A 124 3.12 5.74 5.22
N THR A 125 4.42 5.52 4.97
CA THR A 125 5.46 5.67 6.00
C THR A 125 5.28 7.00 6.74
N PRO A 126 5.07 6.98 8.06
CA PRO A 126 4.82 8.19 8.81
C PRO A 126 6.10 9.04 8.89
N THR A 127 5.90 10.35 8.88
CA THR A 127 6.92 11.35 9.14
C THR A 127 6.49 12.21 10.33
N SER A 128 7.40 12.99 10.89
CA SER A 128 7.07 13.97 11.92
C SER A 128 5.94 14.91 11.48
N ALA A 129 5.92 15.30 10.21
CA ALA A 129 4.87 16.14 9.63
C ALA A 129 3.53 15.42 9.52
N THR A 130 3.51 14.19 8.98
CA THR A 130 2.26 13.44 8.74
C THR A 130 1.62 12.90 10.02
N THR A 131 2.40 12.67 11.08
CA THR A 131 1.87 12.32 12.40
C THR A 131 1.30 13.54 13.16
N GLY A 132 1.66 14.77 12.76
CA GLY A 132 1.34 15.98 13.49
C GLY A 132 2.14 16.16 14.79
N LEU A 133 3.05 15.24 15.12
CA LEU A 133 3.83 15.25 16.35
C LEU A 133 5.11 16.08 16.14
N THR A 134 4.98 17.40 16.11
CA THR A 134 6.06 18.33 15.72
C THR A 134 6.77 19.00 16.90
N ASN A 135 6.22 18.95 18.09
CA ASN A 135 6.78 19.59 19.28
C ASN A 135 7.55 18.58 20.13
N TRP A 136 8.56 19.07 20.86
CA TRP A 136 9.30 18.24 21.81
C TRP A 136 8.77 18.35 23.23
N LEU A 137 8.68 17.21 23.91
CA LEU A 137 8.57 17.08 25.34
C LEU A 137 9.91 16.61 25.89
N ASN A 138 10.52 17.37 26.82
CA ASN A 138 11.71 16.96 27.56
C ASN A 138 12.84 16.42 26.66
N GLN A 139 13.14 17.14 25.56
CA GLN A 139 14.06 16.67 24.51
C GLN A 139 15.45 16.27 25.03
N GLY A 140 16.06 17.09 25.90
CA GLY A 140 17.44 16.90 26.28
C GLY A 140 18.37 16.81 25.07
N THR A 141 19.12 15.71 24.96
CA THR A 141 20.01 15.41 23.83
C THR A 141 19.39 14.43 22.84
N ALA A 142 18.10 14.11 22.95
CA ALA A 142 17.42 13.21 22.04
C ALA A 142 17.26 13.84 20.65
N VAL A 143 17.27 13.00 19.64
CA VAL A 143 17.09 13.41 18.25
C VAL A 143 15.89 12.66 17.63
N VAL A 144 15.25 13.31 16.67
CA VAL A 144 14.22 12.68 15.84
C VAL A 144 14.72 12.57 14.41
N SER A 145 14.41 11.48 13.75
CA SER A 145 14.69 11.29 12.33
C SER A 145 13.49 10.68 11.62
N ASP A 146 13.18 11.22 10.46
CA ASP A 146 12.27 10.62 9.51
C ASP A 146 13.05 9.69 8.58
N SER A 147 12.62 8.45 8.44
CA SER A 147 13.31 7.42 7.67
C SER A 147 12.35 6.65 6.77
N ALA A 148 12.88 5.79 5.91
CA ALA A 148 12.06 4.91 5.07
C ALA A 148 11.19 3.92 5.87
N VAL A 149 11.46 3.73 7.17
CA VAL A 149 10.68 2.85 8.06
C VAL A 149 9.78 3.61 9.03
N GLY A 150 9.88 4.94 9.10
CA GLY A 150 9.02 5.76 9.96
C GLY A 150 9.76 6.83 10.75
N VAL A 151 9.08 7.38 11.75
CA VAL A 151 9.60 8.39 12.68
C VAL A 151 10.33 7.69 13.82
N CYS A 152 11.61 7.96 13.97
CA CYS A 152 12.44 7.40 15.03
C CYS A 152 12.82 8.50 16.04
N ILE A 153 12.59 8.26 17.34
CA ILE A 153 13.20 9.00 18.44
C ILE A 153 14.37 8.18 18.96
N ASP A 154 15.56 8.76 18.94
CA ASP A 154 16.77 8.22 19.53
C ASP A 154 17.08 9.03 20.79
N SER A 155 16.93 8.42 21.95
CA SER A 155 17.22 9.05 23.22
C SER A 155 18.37 8.33 23.93
N PRO A 156 19.45 9.03 24.25
CA PRO A 156 20.54 8.47 25.07
C PRO A 156 20.04 8.14 26.49
N THR A 157 20.90 7.55 27.31
CA THR A 157 20.56 7.17 28.68
C THR A 157 20.11 8.41 29.50
N GLY A 158 18.99 8.28 30.20
CA GLY A 158 18.42 9.32 31.08
C GLY A 158 18.75 9.11 32.56
N GLY A 159 19.60 8.14 32.93
CA GLY A 159 19.84 7.73 34.31
C GLY A 159 18.91 6.60 34.75
N LEU A 160 18.88 6.30 36.05
CA LEU A 160 18.06 5.19 36.59
C LEU A 160 16.58 5.57 36.77
N SER A 161 16.27 6.86 36.83
CA SER A 161 14.91 7.38 37.05
C SER A 161 14.16 7.50 35.72
N VAL A 162 12.83 7.66 35.80
CA VAL A 162 12.00 7.98 34.64
C VAL A 162 12.48 9.25 33.97
N ASN A 163 12.56 9.22 32.65
CA ASN A 163 12.95 10.36 31.85
C ASN A 163 12.24 10.28 30.47
N THR A 164 10.92 10.46 30.52
CA THR A 164 10.10 10.39 29.32
C THR A 164 10.45 11.52 28.35
N VAL A 165 10.87 11.15 27.17
CA VAL A 165 11.20 12.03 26.05
C VAL A 165 10.21 11.76 24.92
N GLY A 166 9.62 12.78 24.32
CA GLY A 166 8.61 12.52 23.31
C GLY A 166 8.41 13.63 22.30
N ARG A 167 7.68 13.26 21.26
CA ARG A 167 7.14 14.18 20.26
C ARG A 167 5.64 14.27 20.45
N TYR A 168 5.11 15.51 20.52
CA TYR A 168 3.68 15.71 20.71
C TYR A 168 3.10 16.71 19.73
N GLY A 169 1.78 16.67 19.60
CA GLY A 169 0.98 17.58 18.80
C GLY A 169 -0.47 17.58 19.23
N ALA A 170 -1.27 18.49 18.69
CA ALA A 170 -2.68 18.60 19.04
C ALA A 170 -3.43 17.30 18.75
N ALA A 171 -4.27 16.87 19.68
CA ALA A 171 -5.20 15.77 19.46
C ALA A 171 -6.30 16.19 18.48
N PRO A 172 -6.83 15.26 17.68
CA PRO A 172 -8.01 15.52 16.86
C PRO A 172 -9.24 15.84 17.71
N THR A 173 -10.26 16.40 17.07
CA THR A 173 -11.57 16.52 17.72
C THR A 173 -12.18 15.13 17.91
N ALA A 174 -12.64 14.81 19.12
CA ALA A 174 -13.32 13.54 19.38
C ALA A 174 -14.66 13.44 18.62
N PRO A 175 -15.09 12.25 18.20
CA PRO A 175 -14.43 10.97 18.44
C PRO A 175 -13.27 10.69 17.49
N TYR A 176 -12.21 10.03 17.98
CA TYR A 176 -11.10 9.57 17.13
C TYR A 176 -10.40 8.35 17.74
N LYS A 177 -9.65 7.64 16.89
CA LYS A 177 -8.69 6.59 17.27
C LYS A 177 -7.35 6.87 16.62
N ILE A 178 -6.30 6.66 17.37
CA ILE A 178 -4.92 6.63 16.85
C ILE A 178 -4.42 5.20 16.97
N THR A 179 -4.03 4.63 15.84
CA THR A 179 -3.44 3.29 15.80
C THR A 179 -2.01 3.39 15.27
N ALA A 180 -1.05 2.91 16.04
CA ALA A 180 0.37 2.96 15.71
C ALA A 180 1.01 1.58 15.75
N LEU A 181 1.88 1.28 14.77
CA LEU A 181 2.80 0.16 14.82
C LEU A 181 4.14 0.67 15.31
N ILE A 182 4.65 0.09 16.41
CA ILE A 182 5.82 0.61 17.11
C ILE A 182 6.85 -0.49 17.28
N ALA A 183 8.10 -0.14 16.98
CA ALA A 183 9.29 -0.94 17.31
C ALA A 183 10.21 -0.13 18.23
N ALA A 184 10.94 -0.81 19.10
CA ALA A 184 11.91 -0.16 19.97
C ALA A 184 13.09 -1.08 20.31
N THR A 185 14.22 -0.48 20.67
CA THR A 185 15.28 -1.23 21.36
C THR A 185 14.84 -1.60 22.76
N ARG A 186 15.26 -2.75 23.27
CA ARG A 186 14.96 -3.25 24.61
C ARG A 186 16.23 -3.36 25.44
N SER A 187 16.10 -3.05 26.72
CA SER A 187 17.15 -3.28 27.73
C SER A 187 16.71 -4.38 28.67
N SER A 188 17.65 -5.22 29.08
CA SER A 188 17.42 -6.24 30.11
C SER A 188 17.59 -5.72 31.54
N THR A 189 18.07 -4.50 31.72
CA THR A 189 18.53 -3.99 33.02
C THR A 189 17.75 -2.79 33.54
N SER A 190 16.79 -2.30 32.80
CA SER A 190 15.99 -1.13 33.23
C SER A 190 14.59 -1.15 32.65
N TYR A 191 13.70 -0.41 33.27
CA TYR A 191 12.32 -0.23 32.83
C TYR A 191 12.21 0.73 31.63
N ASN A 192 13.06 0.59 30.62
CA ASN A 192 12.92 1.39 29.44
C ASN A 192 11.61 1.11 28.71
N SER A 193 11.03 2.13 28.14
CA SER A 193 9.72 1.99 27.49
C SER A 193 9.58 2.85 26.26
N VAL A 194 8.58 2.49 25.44
CA VAL A 194 8.12 3.23 24.26
C VAL A 194 6.61 3.17 24.22
N GLY A 195 5.96 4.15 23.66
CA GLY A 195 4.53 4.10 23.52
C GLY A 195 3.90 5.36 22.97
N ILE A 196 2.56 5.38 23.05
CA ILE A 196 1.72 6.52 22.68
C ILE A 196 0.77 6.87 23.81
N GLY A 197 0.25 8.07 23.81
CA GLY A 197 -0.67 8.49 24.84
C GLY A 197 -1.11 9.94 24.67
N TRP A 198 -1.48 10.51 25.82
CA TRP A 198 -1.88 11.91 25.91
C TRP A 198 -0.96 12.68 26.85
N TYR A 199 -0.80 13.94 26.54
CA TYR A 199 -0.09 14.96 27.30
C TYR A 199 -1.02 16.15 27.56
N ASP A 200 -1.09 16.64 28.77
CA ASP A 200 -2.00 17.73 29.14
C ASP A 200 -1.55 19.11 28.63
N GLY A 201 -0.41 19.19 27.96
CA GLY A 201 0.16 20.45 27.48
C GLY A 201 1.02 21.20 28.51
N THR A 202 1.06 20.69 29.74
CA THR A 202 1.80 21.33 30.86
C THR A 202 2.83 20.38 31.46
N ASN A 203 2.38 19.28 32.05
CA ASN A 203 3.26 18.33 32.76
C ASN A 203 2.81 16.87 32.68
N LYS A 204 1.50 16.58 32.80
CA LYS A 204 1.00 15.25 33.05
C LYS A 204 0.89 14.43 31.76
N LEU A 205 1.22 13.15 31.88
CA LEU A 205 1.11 12.19 30.78
C LEU A 205 0.30 10.97 31.21
N HIS A 206 -0.59 10.51 30.30
CA HIS A 206 -1.36 9.28 30.45
C HIS A 206 -1.10 8.42 29.23
N MET A 207 -0.36 7.32 29.39
CA MET A 207 0.36 6.68 28.31
C MET A 207 0.13 5.17 28.27
N LEU A 208 -0.11 4.63 27.06
CA LEU A 208 0.05 3.21 26.79
C LEU A 208 1.53 2.95 26.52
N SER A 209 2.15 2.16 27.37
CA SER A 209 3.57 1.89 27.37
C SER A 209 3.86 0.41 27.10
N TYR A 210 4.81 0.15 26.23
CA TYR A 210 5.48 -1.12 26.08
C TYR A 210 6.80 -1.04 26.87
N ILE A 211 6.88 -1.76 27.97
CA ILE A 211 7.92 -1.63 28.98
C ILE A 211 8.67 -2.94 29.13
N THR A 212 9.98 -2.89 29.36
CA THR A 212 10.76 -4.04 29.82
C THR A 212 11.04 -3.90 31.33
N ASN A 213 10.77 -4.96 32.10
CA ASN A 213 11.16 -5.00 33.51
C ASN A 213 12.66 -5.28 33.70
N ASN A 214 13.14 -5.31 34.93
CA ASN A 214 14.54 -5.60 35.25
C ASN A 214 15.04 -6.97 34.80
N GLY A 215 14.15 -7.90 34.48
CA GLY A 215 14.48 -9.19 33.88
C GLY A 215 14.42 -9.22 32.35
N GLY A 216 14.24 -8.07 31.68
CA GLY A 216 14.12 -7.99 30.24
C GLY A 216 12.80 -8.51 29.68
N VAL A 217 11.82 -8.84 30.55
CA VAL A 217 10.49 -9.32 30.12
C VAL A 217 9.62 -8.13 29.73
N PRO A 218 9.16 -8.06 28.49
CA PRO A 218 8.31 -6.97 28.04
C PRO A 218 6.85 -7.18 28.48
N TYR A 219 6.16 -6.09 28.78
CA TYR A 219 4.74 -6.07 29.10
C TYR A 219 4.10 -4.75 28.68
N PHE A 220 2.78 -4.69 28.62
CA PHE A 220 2.03 -3.47 28.44
C PHE A 220 1.58 -2.90 29.79
N ALA A 221 1.59 -1.57 29.90
CA ALA A 221 1.02 -0.87 31.03
C ALA A 221 0.39 0.44 30.59
N VAL A 222 -0.64 0.87 31.28
CA VAL A 222 -1.16 2.25 31.20
C VAL A 222 -0.56 3.04 32.34
N VAL A 223 0.42 3.90 32.01
CA VAL A 223 1.26 4.61 32.96
C VAL A 223 0.79 6.05 33.09
N LYS A 224 0.86 6.54 34.31
CA LYS A 224 0.58 7.93 34.68
C LYS A 224 1.86 8.60 35.16
N ASN A 225 2.19 9.74 34.57
CA ASN A 225 3.31 10.57 35.04
C ASN A 225 2.80 11.95 35.43
N ASN A 226 3.24 12.43 36.59
CA ASN A 226 2.99 13.79 37.02
C ASN A 226 3.82 14.82 36.22
N SER A 227 4.95 14.36 35.68
CA SER A 227 5.80 15.10 34.76
C SER A 227 6.65 14.12 33.93
N PRO A 228 7.38 14.55 32.90
CA PRO A 228 8.30 13.70 32.17
C PRO A 228 9.30 12.93 33.03
N THR A 229 9.62 13.46 34.20
CA THR A 229 10.60 12.88 35.13
C THR A 229 10.01 12.36 36.44
N SER A 230 8.67 12.32 36.58
CA SER A 230 8.01 11.91 37.82
C SER A 230 6.82 10.98 37.55
N VAL A 231 6.97 9.73 37.93
CA VAL A 231 5.88 8.72 37.84
C VAL A 231 4.84 8.97 38.91
N ASN A 232 3.55 8.85 38.57
CA ASN A 232 2.45 8.77 39.52
C ASN A 232 2.09 7.32 39.83
N GLY A 233 2.23 6.43 38.82
CA GLY A 233 1.87 5.02 38.93
C GLY A 233 1.31 4.48 37.62
N SER A 234 0.63 3.33 37.71
CA SER A 234 -0.05 2.72 36.55
C SER A 234 -1.50 2.47 36.89
N ASP A 235 -2.41 2.70 35.92
CA ASP A 235 -3.82 2.29 36.07
C ASP A 235 -3.94 0.78 35.90
N VAL A 236 -3.14 0.22 35.01
CA VAL A 236 -3.08 -1.22 34.79
C VAL A 236 -1.67 -1.63 34.37
N ILE A 237 -1.28 -2.82 34.80
CA ILE A 237 -0.11 -3.56 34.31
C ILE A 237 -0.65 -4.86 33.74
N SER A 238 -0.36 -5.13 32.47
CA SER A 238 -0.78 -6.37 31.83
C SER A 238 -0.09 -7.57 32.47
N ALA A 239 -0.85 -8.60 32.80
CA ALA A 239 -0.30 -9.89 33.19
C ALA A 239 0.23 -10.69 31.98
N ILE A 240 0.00 -10.19 30.76
CA ILE A 240 0.43 -10.82 29.52
C ILE A 240 1.85 -10.33 29.24
N ASN A 241 2.79 -11.24 29.18
CA ASN A 241 4.11 -10.95 28.66
C ASN A 241 3.95 -10.50 27.21
N ALA A 242 4.42 -9.31 26.91
CA ALA A 242 4.25 -8.76 25.58
C ALA A 242 5.07 -9.53 24.55
N PHE A 243 4.54 -9.54 23.37
CA PHE A 243 5.02 -10.28 22.21
C PHE A 243 6.39 -9.81 21.70
N SER A 244 6.87 -10.48 20.66
CA SER A 244 7.95 -9.97 19.84
C SER A 244 7.51 -8.68 19.13
N GLN A 245 8.41 -7.75 18.96
CA GLN A 245 8.17 -6.51 18.22
C GLN A 245 8.13 -6.75 16.70
N PRO A 246 7.50 -5.83 15.95
CA PRO A 246 6.79 -4.61 16.37
C PRO A 246 5.43 -4.91 17.00
N VAL A 247 4.90 -3.98 17.77
CA VAL A 247 3.61 -4.08 18.45
C VAL A 247 2.63 -3.01 17.97
N TRP A 248 1.36 -3.38 17.87
CA TRP A 248 0.29 -2.44 17.58
C TRP A 248 -0.26 -1.86 18.89
N MET A 249 -0.32 -0.55 18.93
CA MET A 249 -0.91 0.22 20.02
C MET A 249 -2.04 1.09 19.50
N GLN A 250 -3.10 1.21 20.28
CA GLN A 250 -4.22 2.06 19.95
C GLN A 250 -4.65 2.86 21.17
N ILE A 251 -4.90 4.14 20.98
CA ILE A 251 -5.58 5.02 21.92
C ILE A 251 -6.82 5.61 21.23
N ALA A 252 -7.91 5.74 21.96
CA ALA A 252 -9.14 6.29 21.43
C ALA A 252 -9.81 7.22 22.42
N ASP A 253 -10.41 8.27 21.89
CA ASP A 253 -11.26 9.23 22.59
C ASP A 253 -12.63 9.24 21.91
N ASP A 254 -13.67 8.71 22.56
CA ASP A 254 -15.02 8.66 22.01
C ASP A 254 -15.86 9.93 22.35
N GLY A 255 -15.22 10.92 22.95
CA GLY A 255 -15.87 12.14 23.45
C GLY A 255 -16.26 12.07 24.92
N THR A 256 -16.50 10.86 25.44
CA THR A 256 -16.87 10.61 26.84
C THR A 256 -15.79 9.86 27.60
N ASN A 257 -15.21 8.84 26.96
CA ASN A 257 -14.19 7.97 27.53
C ASN A 257 -12.90 8.05 26.71
N VAL A 258 -11.81 7.76 27.38
CA VAL A 258 -10.52 7.46 26.75
C VAL A 258 -10.18 6.00 27.00
N SER A 259 -9.59 5.34 26.00
CA SER A 259 -9.23 3.93 26.07
C SER A 259 -7.84 3.66 25.49
N PHE A 260 -7.24 2.59 25.98
CA PHE A 260 -5.93 2.09 25.60
C PHE A 260 -6.06 0.63 25.23
N ALA A 261 -5.57 0.28 24.06
CA ALA A 261 -5.64 -1.08 23.55
C ALA A 261 -4.35 -1.47 22.83
N PHE A 262 -4.10 -2.74 22.72
CA PHE A 262 -2.98 -3.29 21.95
C PHE A 262 -3.43 -4.43 21.08
N SER A 263 -2.62 -4.75 20.07
CA SER A 263 -2.87 -5.88 19.17
C SER A 263 -1.54 -6.46 18.70
N GLN A 264 -1.57 -7.73 18.36
CA GLN A 264 -0.44 -8.41 17.72
C GLN A 264 -0.55 -8.36 16.20
N ASP A 265 -1.77 -8.35 15.68
CA ASP A 265 -2.07 -8.44 14.25
C ASP A 265 -2.55 -7.11 13.63
N GLY A 266 -2.80 -6.09 14.47
CA GLY A 266 -3.29 -4.77 14.05
C GLY A 266 -4.76 -4.74 13.64
N THR A 267 -5.48 -5.85 13.82
CA THR A 267 -6.91 -5.99 13.48
C THR A 267 -7.74 -6.26 14.72
N ASN A 268 -7.28 -7.20 15.55
CA ASN A 268 -7.95 -7.61 16.78
C ASN A 268 -7.31 -6.89 17.96
N PHE A 269 -7.94 -5.84 18.44
CA PHE A 269 -7.45 -5.05 19.58
C PHE A 269 -8.08 -5.51 20.88
N VAL A 270 -7.21 -5.70 21.89
CA VAL A 270 -7.63 -5.96 23.26
C VAL A 270 -7.55 -4.67 24.05
N THR A 271 -8.69 -4.20 24.55
CA THR A 271 -8.73 -3.04 25.43
C THR A 271 -8.11 -3.40 26.77
N LEU A 272 -7.02 -2.71 27.10
CA LEU A 272 -6.29 -2.88 28.34
C LEU A 272 -6.90 -2.05 29.47
N PHE A 273 -7.33 -0.82 29.16
CA PHE A 273 -7.92 0.11 30.10
C PHE A 273 -8.85 1.08 29.39
N SER A 274 -9.91 1.48 30.07
CA SER A 274 -10.82 2.54 29.65
C SER A 274 -11.34 3.30 30.85
N VAL A 275 -11.49 4.62 30.73
CA VAL A 275 -11.95 5.48 31.80
C VAL A 275 -12.70 6.69 31.24
N ALA A 276 -13.73 7.16 31.96
CA ALA A 276 -14.39 8.41 31.61
C ALA A 276 -13.39 9.59 31.71
N LYS A 277 -13.37 10.46 30.70
CA LYS A 277 -12.42 11.60 30.63
C LYS A 277 -12.47 12.45 31.89
N ALA A 278 -13.68 12.70 32.42
CA ALA A 278 -13.86 13.54 33.62
C ALA A 278 -13.18 13.00 34.87
N SER A 279 -13.09 11.67 35.00
CA SER A 279 -12.43 10.97 36.12
C SER A 279 -11.06 10.40 35.76
N GLY A 280 -10.63 10.52 34.50
CA GLY A 280 -9.31 10.10 34.05
C GLY A 280 -8.20 10.95 34.62
N PHE A 281 -6.99 10.44 34.59
CA PHE A 281 -5.82 11.07 35.21
C PHE A 281 -5.54 12.52 34.76
N LEU A 282 -5.80 12.84 33.49
CA LEU A 282 -5.59 14.19 32.97
C LEU A 282 -6.82 15.09 33.16
N GLY A 283 -7.97 14.54 33.59
CA GLY A 283 -9.24 15.28 33.66
C GLY A 283 -9.83 15.59 32.29
N ALA A 284 -11.03 16.17 32.25
CA ALA A 284 -11.80 16.32 31.01
C ALA A 284 -11.07 17.12 29.91
N SER A 285 -10.23 18.09 30.26
CA SER A 285 -9.52 18.99 29.32
C SER A 285 -8.08 18.60 29.02
N GLY A 286 -7.53 17.61 29.75
CA GLY A 286 -6.11 17.30 29.65
C GLY A 286 -5.73 16.32 28.52
N TYR A 287 -6.71 15.85 27.75
CA TYR A 287 -6.50 14.93 26.59
C TYR A 287 -6.36 15.67 25.27
N GLY A 288 -5.86 16.91 25.31
CA GLY A 288 -5.77 17.79 24.14
C GLY A 288 -4.53 17.61 23.26
N ASN A 289 -3.51 16.86 23.70
CA ASN A 289 -2.34 16.59 22.89
C ASN A 289 -2.04 15.08 22.84
N LEU A 290 -1.71 14.59 21.65
CA LEU A 290 -1.16 13.25 21.44
C LEU A 290 0.34 13.26 21.67
N ILE A 291 0.91 12.15 22.13
CA ILE A 291 2.35 11.99 22.28
C ILE A 291 2.78 10.60 21.78
N PHE A 292 3.92 10.56 21.09
CA PHE A 292 4.76 9.39 20.93
C PHE A 292 6.03 9.61 21.78
N PHE A 293 6.42 8.62 22.54
CA PHE A 293 7.49 8.79 23.53
C PHE A 293 8.40 7.58 23.63
N VAL A 294 9.59 7.83 24.17
CA VAL A 294 10.52 6.82 24.70
C VAL A 294 10.89 7.22 26.14
N ASP A 295 11.17 6.24 27.00
CA ASP A 295 11.76 6.44 28.31
C ASP A 295 13.07 5.63 28.38
N PRO A 296 14.23 6.26 28.16
CA PRO A 296 15.49 5.55 28.03
C PRO A 296 16.01 4.99 29.37
N ARG A 297 15.69 5.63 30.47
CA ARG A 297 16.26 5.30 31.79
C ARG A 297 17.77 5.04 31.70
N ALA A 298 18.25 3.89 32.19
CA ALA A 298 19.66 3.54 32.17
C ALA A 298 20.22 3.06 30.80
N SER A 299 19.38 2.96 29.79
CA SER A 299 19.77 2.43 28.48
C SER A 299 19.33 3.33 27.34
N ARG A 300 20.21 3.61 26.38
CA ARG A 300 19.81 4.27 25.14
C ARG A 300 18.61 3.53 24.53
N THR A 301 17.58 4.28 24.18
CA THR A 301 16.33 3.74 23.64
C THR A 301 16.01 4.40 22.32
N LEU A 302 15.85 3.57 21.29
CA LEU A 302 15.32 3.98 20.01
C LEU A 302 13.88 3.49 19.95
N GLY A 303 12.95 4.40 19.68
CA GLY A 303 11.55 4.08 19.42
C GLY A 303 11.18 4.53 18.02
N THR A 304 10.56 3.66 17.24
CA THR A 304 10.17 3.96 15.86
C THR A 304 8.68 3.72 15.65
N VAL A 305 7.97 4.74 15.19
CA VAL A 305 6.61 4.62 14.68
C VAL A 305 6.68 4.24 13.21
N MET A 306 6.31 3.00 12.89
CA MET A 306 6.35 2.43 11.55
C MET A 306 5.02 2.61 10.79
N SER A 307 3.92 2.80 11.50
CA SER A 307 2.60 3.13 10.97
C SER A 307 1.88 4.06 11.94
N TRP A 308 1.12 4.99 11.42
CA TRP A 308 0.30 5.94 12.18
C TRP A 308 -0.97 6.21 11.42
N THR A 309 -2.09 5.80 11.96
CA THR A 309 -3.40 6.04 11.36
C THR A 309 -4.33 6.72 12.35
N GLN A 310 -5.11 7.64 11.83
CA GLN A 310 -6.19 8.31 12.53
C GLN A 310 -7.51 7.96 11.85
N SER A 311 -8.49 7.51 12.60
CA SER A 311 -9.83 7.16 12.12
C SER A 311 -10.90 7.73 13.04
#